data_842c4617284b4e9576c15c9244e568b8
#
_entry.id   842c4617284b4e9576c15c9244e568b8
#
_cell.length_a   1.000
_cell.length_b   1.000
_cell.length_c   1.000
_cell.angle_alpha   90.00
_cell.angle_beta   90.00
_cell.angle_gamma   90.00
#
_symmetry.space_group_name_H-M   'P 1'
#
loop_
_entity.id
_entity.type
_entity.pdbx_description
1 polymer ?
#
loop_
_entity_poly.entity_id
_entity_poly.type
_entity_poly.pdbx_seq_one_letter_code
_entity_poly.pdbx_strand_id
1 'polypeptide(L)'
;MKKLLLGLAVLIGAASVNAQHIGTEYRLKKVIEVPGRQGIAADKDYFYVSDTRGLYKYDKNWNLVAKRVQTAEDPLFPNPKLANHFGDIDVYDGKIYTGNEKFEFGRGYNIAISVYDANTLEWIEDIPWCAESGQVEVSGLAVDRDKNMIWMSDWVDSRYVYCYSLETKQYYTKMQCRPMPYWCQGIFIADGKMLFAADDGESTYHIADNLYIADITQVPYTGLIDGQEPEKENPWSVKLDKNGKPVIRKGKIAGGAMAGRLETFREMLDFRRAGEIEGLCIDPCTDDLLVLNNRGTQIILGMSQGPFAKEGYTKEIHEIYVYEKIK
;
A
#
# COMPACT_ATOMS: atom_id res chain seq x y z
N MET A 1 35.72 -46.35 -29.98
CA MET A 1 34.50 -45.99 -29.26
C MET A 1 34.61 -44.53 -28.84
N LYS A 2 33.96 -43.62 -29.58
CA LYS A 2 33.96 -42.18 -29.26
C LYS A 2 32.73 -41.91 -28.42
N LYS A 3 32.90 -41.43 -27.19
CA LYS A 3 31.82 -40.97 -26.31
C LYS A 3 31.43 -39.57 -26.73
N LEU A 4 30.20 -39.42 -27.19
CA LEU A 4 29.56 -38.12 -27.47
C LEU A 4 29.02 -37.58 -26.13
N LEU A 5 29.60 -36.50 -25.63
CA LEU A 5 29.03 -35.72 -24.52
C LEU A 5 28.01 -34.75 -25.14
N LEU A 6 26.74 -34.98 -24.85
CA LEU A 6 25.64 -34.05 -25.13
C LEU A 6 25.59 -33.04 -23.98
N GLY A 7 26.05 -31.81 -24.22
CA GLY A 7 25.89 -30.71 -23.30
C GLY A 7 24.47 -30.18 -23.38
N LEU A 8 23.71 -30.35 -22.30
CA LEU A 8 22.40 -29.74 -22.13
C LEU A 8 22.60 -28.25 -21.70
N ALA A 9 22.47 -27.32 -22.63
CA ALA A 9 22.42 -25.89 -22.31
C ALA A 9 21.04 -25.58 -21.75
N VAL A 10 20.96 -25.39 -20.44
CA VAL A 10 19.78 -24.82 -19.79
C VAL A 10 19.79 -23.33 -20.08
N LEU A 11 18.97 -22.89 -21.01
CA LEU A 11 18.63 -21.49 -21.19
C LEU A 11 17.76 -21.07 -19.99
N ILE A 12 18.39 -20.49 -18.98
CA ILE A 12 17.70 -19.73 -17.96
C ILE A 12 17.29 -18.42 -18.64
N GLY A 13 16.07 -18.37 -19.13
CA GLY A 13 15.45 -17.11 -19.53
C GLY A 13 15.33 -16.24 -18.28
N ALA A 14 16.24 -15.29 -18.13
CA ALA A 14 16.06 -14.19 -17.22
C ALA A 14 14.83 -13.42 -17.71
N ALA A 15 13.66 -13.67 -17.11
CA ALA A 15 12.58 -12.72 -17.19
C ALA A 15 13.15 -11.43 -16.59
N SER A 16 13.33 -10.41 -17.41
CA SER A 16 13.62 -9.07 -16.93
C SER A 16 12.38 -8.63 -16.15
N VAL A 17 12.41 -8.80 -14.84
CA VAL A 17 11.47 -8.11 -13.97
C VAL A 17 11.81 -6.64 -14.21
N ASN A 18 10.89 -5.89 -14.81
CA ASN A 18 11.02 -4.45 -14.90
C ASN A 18 10.97 -3.93 -13.45
N ALA A 19 12.15 -3.68 -12.90
CA ALA A 19 12.26 -3.14 -11.56
C ALA A 19 11.75 -1.69 -11.58
N GLN A 20 10.91 -1.35 -10.61
CA GLN A 20 10.47 0.03 -10.39
C GLN A 20 11.57 0.77 -9.63
N HIS A 21 11.93 1.97 -10.12
CA HIS A 21 13.00 2.75 -9.52
C HIS A 21 12.53 4.14 -9.09
N ILE A 22 12.75 4.47 -7.83
CA ILE A 22 12.44 5.78 -7.29
C ILE A 22 13.45 6.80 -7.83
N GLY A 23 12.95 7.83 -8.52
CA GLY A 23 13.77 8.96 -8.96
C GLY A 23 14.07 9.94 -7.84
N THR A 24 15.00 10.85 -8.07
CA THR A 24 15.30 11.96 -7.15
C THR A 24 14.62 13.26 -7.53
N GLU A 25 14.25 13.42 -8.80
CA GLU A 25 13.53 14.58 -9.31
C GLU A 25 12.39 14.16 -10.23
N TYR A 26 11.25 14.81 -10.05
CA TYR A 26 10.04 14.56 -10.83
C TYR A 26 9.40 15.87 -11.27
N ARG A 27 8.80 15.88 -12.47
CA ARG A 27 8.06 17.00 -13.03
C ARG A 27 6.64 16.57 -13.40
N LEU A 28 5.64 17.35 -13.03
CA LEU A 28 4.26 17.09 -13.44
C LEU A 28 4.15 17.05 -14.97
N LYS A 29 3.63 15.94 -15.50
CA LYS A 29 3.48 15.66 -16.92
C LYS A 29 2.04 15.78 -17.38
N LYS A 30 1.12 15.23 -16.61
CA LYS A 30 -0.32 15.23 -16.89
C LYS A 30 -1.14 14.89 -15.66
N VAL A 31 -2.42 15.24 -15.72
CA VAL A 31 -3.43 14.88 -14.72
C VAL A 31 -4.56 14.14 -15.43
N ILE A 32 -5.07 13.06 -14.84
CA ILE A 32 -6.07 12.17 -15.43
C ILE A 32 -7.19 11.95 -14.42
N GLU A 33 -8.42 12.33 -14.77
CA GLU A 33 -9.60 12.05 -13.95
C GLU A 33 -9.94 10.55 -14.02
N VAL A 34 -10.18 9.94 -12.86
CA VAL A 34 -10.54 8.52 -12.69
C VAL A 34 -11.72 8.39 -11.74
N PRO A 35 -12.51 7.29 -11.77
CA PRO A 35 -13.62 7.09 -10.84
C PRO A 35 -13.22 6.62 -9.45
N GLY A 36 -12.01 6.09 -9.28
CA GLY A 36 -11.56 5.53 -7.99
C GLY A 36 -10.83 6.57 -7.14
N ARG A 37 -10.92 6.40 -5.81
CA ARG A 37 -10.49 7.41 -4.84
C ARG A 37 -9.57 6.90 -3.73
N GLN A 38 -9.06 5.65 -3.79
CA GLN A 38 -8.28 5.09 -2.67
C GLN A 38 -6.83 4.80 -3.04
N GLY A 39 -6.58 4.18 -4.17
CA GLY A 39 -5.23 3.78 -4.51
C GLY A 39 -4.96 3.64 -5.99
N ILE A 40 -3.68 3.60 -6.33
CA ILE A 40 -3.17 3.42 -7.68
C ILE A 40 -2.03 2.41 -7.67
N ALA A 41 -2.07 1.43 -8.56
CA ALA A 41 -0.99 0.48 -8.80
C ALA A 41 -0.69 0.36 -10.30
N ALA A 42 0.51 -0.11 -10.63
CA ALA A 42 0.93 -0.32 -12.00
C ALA A 42 1.76 -1.60 -12.15
N ASP A 43 1.42 -2.40 -13.17
CA ASP A 43 2.31 -3.39 -13.73
C ASP A 43 2.81 -2.94 -15.13
N LYS A 44 3.50 -3.82 -15.85
CA LYS A 44 4.02 -3.49 -17.19
C LYS A 44 2.93 -3.22 -18.23
N ASP A 45 1.74 -3.78 -18.07
CA ASP A 45 0.69 -3.78 -19.08
C ASP A 45 -0.48 -2.85 -18.71
N TYR A 46 -0.74 -2.65 -17.41
CA TYR A 46 -1.94 -1.98 -16.91
C TYR A 46 -1.68 -1.05 -15.75
N PHE A 47 -2.63 -0.13 -15.55
CA PHE A 47 -2.84 0.60 -14.31
C PHE A 47 -4.09 0.07 -13.61
N TYR A 48 -4.08 0.09 -12.28
CA TYR A 48 -5.19 -0.35 -11.44
C TYR A 48 -5.52 0.75 -10.45
N VAL A 49 -6.80 1.05 -10.29
CA VAL A 49 -7.27 2.07 -9.35
C VAL A 49 -8.30 1.45 -8.44
N SER A 50 -8.18 1.66 -7.13
CA SER A 50 -9.21 1.28 -6.16
C SER A 50 -10.12 2.46 -5.84
N ASP A 51 -11.35 2.14 -5.58
CA ASP A 51 -12.33 2.99 -4.92
C ASP A 51 -12.74 2.31 -3.62
N THR A 52 -13.40 2.99 -2.73
CA THR A 52 -13.96 2.44 -1.48
C THR A 52 -14.65 1.09 -1.69
N ARG A 53 -15.30 0.89 -2.83
CA ARG A 53 -16.07 -0.32 -3.18
C ARG A 53 -15.94 -0.69 -4.66
N GLY A 54 -14.77 -0.48 -5.24
CA GLY A 54 -14.56 -0.73 -6.66
C GLY A 54 -13.10 -0.97 -7.01
N LEU A 55 -12.89 -1.71 -8.10
CA LEU A 55 -11.61 -1.90 -8.76
C LEU A 55 -11.76 -1.56 -10.24
N TYR A 56 -10.81 -0.81 -10.77
CA TYR A 56 -10.77 -0.36 -12.15
C TYR A 56 -9.42 -0.69 -12.77
N LYS A 57 -9.43 -1.21 -13.99
CA LYS A 57 -8.23 -1.59 -14.74
C LYS A 57 -8.16 -0.78 -16.03
N TYR A 58 -7.02 -0.15 -16.28
CA TYR A 58 -6.76 0.68 -17.46
C TYR A 58 -5.57 0.15 -18.24
N ASP A 59 -5.60 0.31 -19.58
CA ASP A 59 -4.40 0.14 -20.39
C ASP A 59 -3.39 1.29 -20.16
N LYS A 60 -2.19 1.19 -20.74
CA LYS A 60 -1.16 2.23 -20.62
C LYS A 60 -1.50 3.55 -21.31
N ASN A 61 -2.59 3.61 -22.07
CA ASN A 61 -3.16 4.83 -22.65
C ASN A 61 -4.31 5.41 -21.81
N TRP A 62 -4.59 4.84 -20.64
CA TRP A 62 -5.68 5.21 -19.73
C TRP A 62 -7.09 4.92 -20.29
N ASN A 63 -7.23 3.97 -21.22
CA ASN A 63 -8.53 3.45 -21.59
C ASN A 63 -8.98 2.43 -20.55
N LEU A 64 -10.22 2.58 -20.04
CA LEU A 64 -10.82 1.62 -19.10
C LEU A 64 -10.99 0.27 -19.81
N VAL A 65 -10.34 -0.77 -19.29
CA VAL A 65 -10.36 -2.14 -19.83
C VAL A 65 -11.39 -3.00 -19.08
N ALA A 66 -11.39 -2.90 -17.76
CA ALA A 66 -12.30 -3.65 -16.89
C ALA A 66 -12.62 -2.87 -15.62
N LYS A 67 -13.75 -3.19 -15.02
CA LYS A 67 -14.11 -2.70 -13.67
C LYS A 67 -14.97 -3.73 -12.95
N ARG A 68 -14.85 -3.75 -11.63
CA ARG A 68 -15.81 -4.38 -10.71
C ARG A 68 -16.17 -3.40 -9.62
N VAL A 69 -17.44 -3.22 -9.39
CA VAL A 69 -17.96 -2.34 -8.34
C VAL A 69 -18.96 -3.14 -7.52
N GLN A 70 -18.88 -3.04 -6.22
CA GLN A 70 -19.76 -3.75 -5.28
C GLN A 70 -21.24 -3.51 -5.60
N THR A 71 -21.94 -4.57 -5.91
CA THR A 71 -23.40 -4.59 -6.02
C THR A 71 -23.97 -5.75 -5.19
N ALA A 72 -25.29 -5.86 -5.12
CA ALA A 72 -25.94 -6.98 -4.44
C ALA A 72 -25.79 -8.30 -5.26
N GLU A 73 -25.75 -8.17 -6.59
CA GLU A 73 -25.65 -9.30 -7.53
C GLU A 73 -24.20 -9.73 -7.80
N ASP A 74 -23.25 -8.79 -7.75
CA ASP A 74 -21.83 -9.03 -7.94
C ASP A 74 -21.05 -8.48 -6.74
N PRO A 75 -20.96 -9.23 -5.63
CA PRO A 75 -20.24 -8.79 -4.44
C PRO A 75 -18.73 -8.76 -4.68
N LEU A 76 -18.14 -7.59 -4.51
CA LEU A 76 -16.70 -7.41 -4.59
C LEU A 76 -16.02 -7.94 -3.31
N PHE A 77 -16.67 -7.80 -2.15
CA PHE A 77 -16.21 -8.34 -0.89
C PHE A 77 -16.80 -9.74 -0.66
N PRO A 78 -16.00 -10.72 -0.23
CA PRO A 78 -16.51 -12.07 0.09
C PRO A 78 -17.62 -12.05 1.14
N ASN A 79 -17.54 -11.11 2.08
CA ASN A 79 -18.56 -10.88 3.07
C ASN A 79 -18.85 -9.37 3.22
N PRO A 80 -19.84 -8.82 2.49
CA PRO A 80 -20.16 -7.39 2.54
C PRO A 80 -20.62 -6.87 3.90
N LYS A 81 -20.94 -7.75 4.85
CA LYS A 81 -21.26 -7.36 6.22
C LYS A 81 -20.01 -7.10 7.06
N LEU A 82 -18.88 -7.68 6.68
CA LEU A 82 -17.60 -7.58 7.38
C LEU A 82 -16.66 -6.56 6.74
N ALA A 83 -16.98 -6.07 5.55
CA ALA A 83 -16.17 -5.12 4.81
C ALA A 83 -17.04 -4.10 4.07
N ASN A 84 -16.60 -2.87 4.01
CA ASN A 84 -17.26 -1.79 3.28
C ASN A 84 -16.27 -0.79 2.68
N HIS A 85 -14.96 -1.03 2.84
CA HIS A 85 -13.94 -0.07 2.50
C HIS A 85 -12.65 -0.76 2.04
N PHE A 86 -12.19 -0.42 0.85
CA PHE A 86 -10.83 -0.64 0.41
C PHE A 86 -9.97 0.58 0.73
N GLY A 87 -8.70 0.33 1.05
CA GLY A 87 -7.65 1.33 1.07
C GLY A 87 -6.85 1.34 -0.24
N ASP A 88 -5.59 1.69 -0.12
CA ASP A 88 -4.61 1.65 -1.22
C ASP A 88 -4.40 0.25 -1.76
N ILE A 89 -3.80 0.16 -2.96
CA ILE A 89 -3.58 -1.10 -3.66
C ILE A 89 -2.14 -1.20 -4.17
N ASP A 90 -1.67 -2.44 -4.31
CA ASP A 90 -0.47 -2.76 -5.08
C ASP A 90 -0.71 -3.99 -5.97
N VAL A 91 0.07 -4.12 -7.04
CA VAL A 91 0.00 -5.25 -7.96
C VAL A 91 1.33 -5.98 -8.04
N TYR A 92 1.28 -7.29 -7.80
CA TYR A 92 2.46 -8.15 -7.83
C TYR A 92 2.11 -9.57 -8.22
N ASP A 93 2.91 -10.17 -9.10
CA ASP A 93 2.77 -11.56 -9.57
C ASP A 93 1.34 -11.90 -10.07
N GLY A 94 0.77 -10.99 -10.90
CA GLY A 94 -0.56 -11.16 -11.48
C GLY A 94 -1.71 -11.03 -10.49
N LYS A 95 -1.47 -10.50 -9.29
CA LYS A 95 -2.46 -10.30 -8.23
C LYS A 95 -2.49 -8.85 -7.80
N ILE A 96 -3.68 -8.37 -7.47
CA ILE A 96 -3.92 -7.09 -6.80
C ILE A 96 -4.06 -7.38 -5.32
N TYR A 97 -3.34 -6.63 -4.51
CA TYR A 97 -3.44 -6.64 -3.05
C TYR A 97 -4.05 -5.31 -2.61
N THR A 98 -5.04 -5.34 -1.74
CA THR A 98 -5.67 -4.14 -1.19
C THR A 98 -5.99 -4.31 0.28
N GLY A 99 -5.84 -3.24 1.06
CA GLY A 99 -6.40 -3.19 2.40
C GLY A 99 -7.92 -3.29 2.32
N ASN A 100 -8.51 -4.07 3.21
CA ASN A 100 -9.95 -4.29 3.26
C ASN A 100 -10.42 -4.29 4.71
N GLU A 101 -11.50 -3.56 4.99
CA GLU A 101 -12.01 -3.43 6.34
C GLU A 101 -13.49 -3.01 6.38
N LYS A 102 -14.07 -3.08 7.53
CA LYS A 102 -15.29 -2.37 7.86
C LYS A 102 -14.92 -1.07 8.56
N PHE A 103 -14.92 0.02 7.82
CA PHE A 103 -14.62 1.34 8.36
C PHE A 103 -15.87 1.97 8.96
N GLU A 104 -15.82 2.28 10.26
CA GLU A 104 -16.89 2.94 11.00
C GLU A 104 -16.29 3.86 12.09
N PHE A 105 -16.79 5.09 12.17
CA PHE A 105 -16.38 6.07 13.18
C PHE A 105 -14.87 6.35 13.25
N GLY A 106 -14.18 6.40 12.11
CA GLY A 106 -12.75 6.67 12.03
C GLY A 106 -11.88 5.48 12.44
N ARG A 107 -12.42 4.26 12.42
CA ARG A 107 -11.70 3.04 12.77
C ARG A 107 -12.08 1.87 11.87
N GLY A 108 -11.08 1.03 11.57
CA GLY A 108 -11.26 -0.23 10.86
C GLY A 108 -11.60 -1.39 11.81
N TYR A 109 -12.46 -2.26 11.33
CA TYR A 109 -12.79 -3.55 11.95
C TYR A 109 -12.65 -4.64 10.90
N ASN A 110 -12.35 -5.86 11.31
CA ASN A 110 -12.17 -7.00 10.40
C ASN A 110 -11.15 -6.72 9.29
N ILE A 111 -10.07 -6.03 9.63
CA ILE A 111 -9.01 -5.67 8.69
C ILE A 111 -8.48 -6.93 8.03
N ALA A 112 -8.23 -6.87 6.74
CA ALA A 112 -7.61 -7.95 5.97
C ALA A 112 -6.81 -7.36 4.80
N ILE A 113 -5.93 -8.16 4.24
CA ILE A 113 -5.40 -7.90 2.91
C ILE A 113 -6.21 -8.78 1.97
N SER A 114 -7.04 -8.18 1.13
CA SER A 114 -7.78 -8.89 0.10
C SER A 114 -6.96 -9.02 -1.17
N VAL A 115 -7.00 -10.20 -1.76
CA VAL A 115 -6.22 -10.55 -2.95
C VAL A 115 -7.18 -10.82 -4.10
N TYR A 116 -6.95 -10.15 -5.22
CA TYR A 116 -7.72 -10.28 -6.45
C TYR A 116 -6.85 -10.70 -7.62
N ASP A 117 -7.40 -11.42 -8.58
CA ASP A 117 -6.74 -11.70 -9.85
C ASP A 117 -6.64 -10.41 -10.69
N ALA A 118 -5.44 -10.05 -11.11
CA ALA A 118 -5.20 -8.81 -11.84
C ALA A 118 -5.78 -8.82 -13.27
N ASN A 119 -6.12 -9.99 -13.83
CA ASN A 119 -6.75 -10.07 -15.15
C ASN A 119 -8.26 -9.95 -15.08
N THR A 120 -8.89 -10.69 -14.15
CA THR A 120 -10.35 -10.81 -14.07
C THR A 120 -10.98 -9.89 -13.04
N LEU A 121 -10.17 -9.35 -12.10
CA LEU A 121 -10.59 -8.59 -10.91
C LEU A 121 -11.45 -9.46 -9.96
N GLU A 122 -11.34 -10.79 -10.04
CA GLU A 122 -12.05 -11.69 -9.14
C GLU A 122 -11.29 -11.89 -7.84
N TRP A 123 -12.02 -11.97 -6.74
CA TRP A 123 -11.46 -12.26 -5.44
C TRP A 123 -10.85 -13.66 -5.40
N ILE A 124 -9.66 -13.78 -4.80
CA ILE A 124 -8.94 -15.03 -4.63
C ILE A 124 -9.00 -15.47 -3.17
N GLU A 125 -8.55 -14.59 -2.25
CA GLU A 125 -8.42 -14.89 -0.83
C GLU A 125 -8.26 -13.63 0.01
N ASP A 126 -8.38 -13.77 1.32
CA ASP A 126 -7.99 -12.76 2.30
C ASP A 126 -6.83 -13.26 3.16
N ILE A 127 -5.83 -12.41 3.39
CA ILE A 127 -4.81 -12.61 4.42
C ILE A 127 -5.33 -11.95 5.69
N PRO A 128 -5.55 -12.70 6.77
CA PRO A 128 -6.21 -12.19 7.96
C PRO A 128 -5.33 -11.22 8.75
N TRP A 129 -5.95 -10.21 9.30
CA TRP A 129 -5.36 -9.27 10.24
C TRP A 129 -4.94 -9.94 11.55
N CYS A 130 -3.84 -9.46 12.11
CA CYS A 130 -3.41 -9.75 13.48
C CYS A 130 -3.84 -8.61 14.41
N ALA A 131 -4.91 -8.79 15.13
CA ALA A 131 -5.46 -7.77 16.05
C ALA A 131 -4.45 -7.35 17.15
N GLU A 132 -3.60 -8.27 17.56
CA GLU A 132 -2.56 -8.04 18.56
C GLU A 132 -1.43 -7.14 18.04
N SER A 133 -1.32 -6.89 16.73
CA SER A 133 -0.36 -5.93 16.16
C SER A 133 -0.58 -4.52 16.67
N GLY A 134 -1.82 -4.21 17.04
CA GLY A 134 -2.26 -2.88 17.43
C GLY A 134 -2.64 -1.99 16.25
N GLN A 135 -2.67 -2.54 15.03
CA GLN A 135 -3.22 -1.87 13.85
C GLN A 135 -4.70 -1.57 14.05
N VAL A 136 -5.14 -0.38 13.71
CA VAL A 136 -6.52 0.09 13.98
C VAL A 136 -7.32 0.43 12.73
N GLU A 137 -6.65 0.40 11.57
CA GLU A 137 -7.25 0.72 10.28
C GLU A 137 -6.31 0.26 9.16
N VAL A 138 -6.70 0.32 7.89
CA VAL A 138 -5.81 0.10 6.75
C VAL A 138 -6.07 1.09 5.62
N SER A 139 -5.21 2.10 5.51
CA SER A 139 -5.21 3.06 4.41
C SER A 139 -4.18 2.70 3.34
N GLY A 140 -2.90 2.77 3.65
CA GLY A 140 -1.84 2.45 2.71
C GLY A 140 -1.46 0.98 2.67
N LEU A 141 -1.09 0.49 1.48
CA LEU A 141 -0.63 -0.87 1.28
C LEU A 141 0.46 -0.93 0.20
N ALA A 142 1.53 -1.67 0.45
CA ALA A 142 2.60 -1.92 -0.53
C ALA A 142 3.21 -3.30 -0.40
N VAL A 143 3.62 -3.87 -1.53
CA VAL A 143 4.37 -5.12 -1.60
C VAL A 143 5.87 -4.83 -1.66
N ASP A 144 6.63 -5.37 -0.70
CA ASP A 144 8.08 -5.48 -0.78
C ASP A 144 8.42 -6.72 -1.63
N ARG A 145 8.65 -6.48 -2.91
CA ARG A 145 8.86 -7.52 -3.93
C ARG A 145 10.15 -8.30 -3.68
N ASP A 146 11.17 -7.63 -3.12
CA ASP A 146 12.48 -8.23 -2.85
C ASP A 146 12.44 -9.19 -1.66
N LYS A 147 11.55 -8.94 -0.70
CA LYS A 147 11.42 -9.71 0.53
C LYS A 147 10.20 -10.63 0.56
N ASN A 148 9.34 -10.57 -0.46
CA ASN A 148 8.06 -11.29 -0.49
C ASN A 148 7.19 -10.98 0.73
N MET A 149 7.14 -9.70 1.08
CA MET A 149 6.40 -9.17 2.23
C MET A 149 5.38 -8.14 1.76
N ILE A 150 4.38 -7.87 2.57
CA ILE A 150 3.39 -6.84 2.33
C ILE A 150 3.25 -5.95 3.57
N TRP A 151 3.15 -4.66 3.34
CA TRP A 151 3.08 -3.65 4.39
C TRP A 151 1.75 -2.90 4.33
N MET A 152 1.23 -2.54 5.49
CA MET A 152 0.03 -1.71 5.64
C MET A 152 0.30 -0.55 6.60
N SER A 153 -0.35 0.59 6.38
CA SER A 153 -0.36 1.73 7.30
C SER A 153 -1.75 1.98 7.85
N ASP A 154 -1.82 2.66 9.00
CA ASP A 154 -3.04 3.26 9.52
C ASP A 154 -3.16 4.71 9.04
N TRP A 155 -4.37 5.16 8.73
CA TRP A 155 -4.64 6.57 8.49
C TRP A 155 -4.66 7.38 9.80
N VAL A 156 -5.40 6.90 10.80
CA VAL A 156 -5.68 7.63 12.05
C VAL A 156 -4.44 7.76 12.94
N ASP A 157 -3.63 6.71 13.04
CA ASP A 157 -2.41 6.67 13.88
C ASP A 157 -1.25 6.13 13.07
N SER A 158 -0.74 6.93 12.16
CA SER A 158 0.34 6.60 11.22
C SER A 158 1.72 6.39 11.92
N ARG A 159 1.70 5.98 13.18
CA ARG A 159 2.90 5.73 13.99
C ARG A 159 3.68 4.53 13.52
N TYR A 160 2.98 3.52 13.00
CA TYR A 160 3.56 2.26 12.57
C TYR A 160 3.11 1.89 11.17
N VAL A 161 3.97 1.16 10.47
CA VAL A 161 3.58 0.33 9.33
C VAL A 161 3.74 -1.13 9.71
N TYR A 162 2.80 -1.96 9.29
CA TYR A 162 2.63 -3.36 9.72
C TYR A 162 2.98 -4.30 8.59
N CYS A 163 3.83 -5.28 8.86
CA CYS A 163 4.38 -6.19 7.88
C CYS A 163 3.79 -7.58 8.00
N TYR A 164 3.41 -8.14 6.87
CA TYR A 164 2.91 -9.51 6.74
C TYR A 164 3.75 -10.29 5.73
N SER A 165 3.92 -11.58 5.96
CA SER A 165 4.58 -12.46 5.01
C SER A 165 3.58 -12.92 3.95
N LEU A 166 3.91 -12.78 2.67
CA LEU A 166 3.11 -13.32 1.58
C LEU A 166 3.20 -14.85 1.49
N GLU A 167 4.30 -15.43 1.97
CA GLU A 167 4.49 -16.88 2.00
C GLU A 167 3.63 -17.55 3.07
N THR A 168 3.74 -17.07 4.32
CA THR A 168 3.03 -17.67 5.46
C THR A 168 1.64 -17.09 5.66
N LYS A 169 1.33 -15.96 5.04
CA LYS A 169 0.09 -15.18 5.17
C LYS A 169 -0.20 -14.77 6.62
N GLN A 170 0.86 -14.47 7.36
CA GLN A 170 0.79 -14.10 8.76
C GLN A 170 1.50 -12.77 9.02
N TYR A 171 1.02 -12.06 10.05
CA TYR A 171 1.72 -10.91 10.58
C TYR A 171 3.15 -11.27 10.98
N TYR A 172 4.10 -10.41 10.64
CA TYR A 172 5.52 -10.65 10.84
C TYR A 172 6.15 -9.66 11.80
N THR A 173 6.03 -8.36 11.54
CA THR A 173 6.62 -7.28 12.35
C THR A 173 5.94 -5.95 12.06
N LYS A 174 6.40 -4.90 12.71
CA LYS A 174 6.05 -3.52 12.39
C LYS A 174 7.26 -2.60 12.51
N MET A 175 7.25 -1.51 11.75
CA MET A 175 8.25 -0.45 11.80
C MET A 175 7.61 0.82 12.36
N GLN A 176 8.27 1.47 13.31
CA GLN A 176 7.84 2.77 13.83
C GLN A 176 8.29 3.90 12.89
N CYS A 177 7.37 4.74 12.44
CA CYS A 177 7.66 5.92 11.63
C CYS A 177 8.14 7.09 12.51
N ARG A 178 9.23 7.75 12.11
CA ARG A 178 9.78 8.92 12.81
C ARG A 178 10.35 9.95 11.81
N PRO A 179 9.84 11.20 11.74
CA PRO A 179 8.63 11.63 12.41
C PRO A 179 7.41 10.83 11.96
N MET A 180 6.34 10.88 12.73
CA MET A 180 5.06 10.28 12.35
C MET A 180 4.39 11.17 11.29
N PRO A 181 4.07 10.66 10.10
CA PRO A 181 3.29 11.42 9.13
C PRO A 181 1.85 11.58 9.64
N TYR A 182 1.20 12.67 9.29
CA TYR A 182 -0.23 12.81 9.55
C TYR A 182 -1.02 12.13 8.45
N TRP A 183 -2.04 11.37 8.83
CA TRP A 183 -3.03 10.77 7.92
C TRP A 183 -2.39 10.14 6.67
N CYS A 184 -1.58 9.10 6.91
CA CYS A 184 -0.93 8.38 5.84
C CYS A 184 -1.97 7.59 5.04
N GLN A 185 -2.20 7.97 3.79
CA GLN A 185 -3.20 7.39 2.91
C GLN A 185 -2.63 6.32 1.99
N GLY A 186 -1.38 6.42 1.61
CA GLY A 186 -0.76 5.48 0.71
C GLY A 186 0.71 5.20 1.04
N ILE A 187 1.17 4.01 0.71
CA ILE A 187 2.58 3.63 0.77
C ILE A 187 3.00 2.88 -0.49
N PHE A 188 4.28 3.00 -0.86
CA PHE A 188 4.85 2.28 -1.99
C PHE A 188 6.29 1.87 -1.71
N ILE A 189 6.73 0.71 -2.19
CA ILE A 189 8.08 0.17 -1.94
C ILE A 189 8.81 -0.12 -3.25
N ALA A 190 9.99 0.47 -3.39
CA ALA A 190 10.97 0.14 -4.41
C ALA A 190 12.39 0.52 -3.94
N ASP A 191 13.42 -0.08 -4.53
CA ASP A 191 14.84 0.20 -4.23
C ASP A 191 15.21 0.13 -2.74
N GLY A 192 14.55 -0.73 -1.95
CA GLY A 192 14.77 -0.82 -0.51
C GLY A 192 14.28 0.41 0.26
N LYS A 193 13.42 1.21 -0.32
CA LYS A 193 12.83 2.41 0.27
C LYS A 193 11.31 2.32 0.26
N MET A 194 10.69 2.96 1.23
CA MET A 194 9.24 3.11 1.32
C MET A 194 8.89 4.59 1.15
N LEU A 195 8.02 4.89 0.20
CA LEU A 195 7.37 6.18 0.05
C LEU A 195 6.07 6.17 0.86
N PHE A 196 5.70 7.33 1.39
CA PHE A 196 4.47 7.56 2.14
C PHE A 196 3.76 8.75 1.53
N ALA A 197 2.47 8.62 1.27
CA ALA A 197 1.59 9.73 0.93
C ALA A 197 0.84 10.16 2.21
N ALA A 198 1.04 11.39 2.64
CA ALA A 198 0.46 11.91 3.86
C ALA A 198 -0.35 13.18 3.59
N ASP A 199 -1.59 13.16 4.05
CA ASP A 199 -2.54 14.29 3.98
C ASP A 199 -2.23 15.35 5.03
N ASP A 200 -1.14 15.65 5.43
CA ASP A 200 -0.66 16.57 6.49
C ASP A 200 -1.63 17.68 6.96
N GLY A 201 -2.91 17.58 6.59
CA GLY A 201 -3.99 18.45 7.01
C GLY A 201 -4.05 19.77 6.25
N GLU A 202 -3.86 19.75 4.95
CA GLU A 202 -3.92 20.93 4.11
C GLU A 202 -5.17 21.77 4.37
N SER A 203 -6.32 21.12 4.40
CA SER A 203 -7.60 21.78 4.64
C SER A 203 -7.76 22.31 6.07
N THR A 204 -7.12 21.70 7.06
CA THR A 204 -7.25 22.07 8.48
C THR A 204 -6.15 23.00 8.93
N TYR A 205 -4.90 22.73 8.56
CA TYR A 205 -3.72 23.43 9.07
C TYR A 205 -2.99 24.25 8.03
N HIS A 206 -3.45 24.26 6.79
CA HIS A 206 -2.79 24.92 5.65
C HIS A 206 -1.37 24.39 5.38
N ILE A 207 -1.16 23.13 5.64
CA ILE A 207 0.07 22.41 5.32
C ILE A 207 -0.20 21.60 4.05
N ALA A 208 0.64 21.73 3.04
CA ALA A 208 0.49 20.98 1.81
C ALA A 208 0.68 19.48 2.09
N ASP A 209 -0.03 18.64 1.33
CA ASP A 209 0.21 17.19 1.35
C ASP A 209 1.66 16.89 1.02
N ASN A 210 2.21 15.85 1.65
CA ASN A 210 3.60 15.51 1.50
C ASN A 210 3.80 14.05 1.11
N LEU A 211 4.83 13.82 0.30
CA LEU A 211 5.46 12.52 0.19
C LEU A 211 6.68 12.49 1.12
N TYR A 212 6.75 11.43 1.93
CA TYR A 212 7.94 11.11 2.71
C TYR A 212 8.62 9.86 2.17
N ILE A 213 9.89 9.68 2.52
CA ILE A 213 10.67 8.50 2.15
C ILE A 213 11.43 7.96 3.36
N ALA A 214 11.48 6.65 3.49
CA ALA A 214 12.29 5.97 4.49
C ALA A 214 13.12 4.84 3.87
N ASP A 215 14.35 4.67 4.33
CA ASP A 215 15.17 3.49 4.01
C ASP A 215 14.68 2.31 4.86
N ILE A 216 14.23 1.24 4.22
CA ILE A 216 13.76 0.02 4.88
C ILE A 216 14.74 -1.15 4.74
N THR A 217 15.93 -0.94 4.16
CA THR A 217 16.93 -2.00 3.98
C THR A 217 17.45 -2.54 5.32
N GLN A 218 17.39 -1.73 6.37
CA GLN A 218 17.84 -2.07 7.71
C GLN A 218 16.75 -2.67 8.60
N VAL A 219 15.52 -2.83 8.10
CA VAL A 219 14.45 -3.51 8.84
C VAL A 219 14.84 -4.98 8.97
N PRO A 220 15.04 -5.50 10.19
CA PRO A 220 15.46 -6.87 10.36
C PRO A 220 14.29 -7.83 10.11
N TYR A 221 14.40 -8.61 9.08
CA TYR A 221 13.51 -9.75 8.83
C TYR A 221 14.07 -10.96 9.58
N THR A 222 13.75 -11.08 10.86
CA THR A 222 14.36 -12.07 11.77
C THR A 222 13.79 -13.48 11.64
N GLY A 223 12.75 -13.68 10.85
CA GLY A 223 12.02 -14.94 10.81
C GLY A 223 11.11 -15.17 12.02
N LEU A 224 11.08 -14.24 12.97
CA LEU A 224 10.20 -14.29 14.14
C LEU A 224 8.98 -13.40 13.87
N ILE A 225 7.78 -13.94 14.11
CA ILE A 225 6.56 -13.16 14.13
C ILE A 225 6.58 -12.27 15.38
N ASP A 226 6.15 -11.01 15.25
CA ASP A 226 6.09 -10.09 16.37
C ASP A 226 5.27 -10.69 17.54
N GLY A 227 5.79 -10.54 18.74
CA GLY A 227 5.25 -11.17 19.96
C GLY A 227 5.80 -12.56 20.25
N GLN A 228 6.48 -13.23 19.33
CA GLN A 228 7.19 -14.47 19.65
C GLN A 228 8.45 -14.18 20.48
N GLU A 229 8.72 -15.03 21.47
CA GLU A 229 9.97 -14.93 22.22
C GLU A 229 11.12 -15.58 21.44
N PRO A 230 12.28 -14.91 21.31
CA PRO A 230 13.47 -15.53 20.77
C PRO A 230 14.03 -16.58 21.76
N GLU A 231 14.75 -17.54 21.24
CA GLU A 231 15.58 -18.43 22.05
C GLU A 231 16.72 -17.64 22.68
N LYS A 232 17.10 -18.02 23.91
CA LYS A 232 18.15 -17.31 24.65
C LYS A 232 19.50 -17.40 23.94
N GLU A 233 19.81 -18.54 23.34
CA GLU A 233 21.10 -18.82 22.70
C GLU A 233 21.11 -18.50 21.21
N ASN A 234 19.93 -18.45 20.59
CA ASN A 234 19.77 -18.07 19.19
C ASN A 234 18.62 -17.05 19.05
N PRO A 235 18.92 -15.74 19.07
CA PRO A 235 17.90 -14.69 18.96
C PRO A 235 17.09 -14.70 17.65
N TRP A 236 17.55 -15.45 16.66
CA TRP A 236 16.88 -15.60 15.35
C TRP A 236 15.92 -16.77 15.30
N SER A 237 15.89 -17.60 16.33
CA SER A 237 15.00 -18.75 16.45
C SER A 237 13.91 -18.45 17.47
N VAL A 238 12.68 -18.92 17.17
CA VAL A 238 11.56 -18.81 18.08
C VAL A 238 11.68 -19.81 19.23
N LYS A 239 11.52 -19.33 20.46
CA LYS A 239 11.41 -20.19 21.63
C LYS A 239 10.12 -21.02 21.56
N LEU A 240 10.25 -22.32 21.71
CA LEU A 240 9.12 -23.24 21.77
C LEU A 240 8.78 -23.60 23.23
N ASP A 241 7.53 -23.80 23.49
CA ASP A 241 7.05 -24.38 24.75
C ASP A 241 7.26 -25.91 24.77
N LYS A 242 6.88 -26.54 25.90
CA LYS A 242 6.99 -27.99 26.06
C LYS A 242 6.19 -28.82 25.06
N ASN A 243 5.28 -28.21 24.32
CA ASN A 243 4.44 -28.87 23.31
C ASN A 243 4.91 -28.53 21.89
N GLY A 244 6.07 -27.87 21.73
CA GLY A 244 6.60 -27.45 20.44
C GLY A 244 5.90 -26.26 19.81
N LYS A 245 5.09 -25.49 20.57
CA LYS A 245 4.43 -24.30 20.08
C LYS A 245 5.22 -23.04 20.40
N PRO A 246 5.22 -22.02 19.51
CA PRO A 246 5.84 -20.74 19.77
C PRO A 246 5.36 -20.11 21.09
N VAL A 247 6.31 -19.65 21.91
CA VAL A 247 6.00 -18.87 23.11
C VAL A 247 5.69 -17.46 22.71
N ILE A 248 4.47 -17.00 23.01
CA ILE A 248 4.02 -15.63 22.74
C ILE A 248 4.07 -14.82 24.04
N ARG A 249 4.70 -13.67 24.03
CA ARG A 249 4.66 -12.71 25.14
C ARG A 249 3.25 -12.15 25.29
N LYS A 250 2.56 -12.53 26.31
CA LYS A 250 1.24 -11.98 26.61
C LYS A 250 1.34 -10.47 26.85
N GLY A 251 0.61 -9.69 26.07
CA GLY A 251 0.39 -8.26 26.26
C GLY A 251 1.49 -7.32 25.75
N LYS A 252 2.50 -7.81 25.05
CA LYS A 252 3.47 -6.96 24.36
C LYS A 252 3.86 -7.61 23.06
N ILE A 253 3.15 -7.24 22.02
CA ILE A 253 3.76 -7.26 20.70
C ILE A 253 4.91 -6.26 20.79
N ALA A 254 6.15 -6.74 20.65
CA ALA A 254 7.29 -5.87 20.67
C ALA A 254 7.09 -4.78 19.60
N GLY A 255 7.22 -3.54 19.97
CA GLY A 255 7.25 -2.45 19.00
C GLY A 255 8.32 -2.76 17.96
N GLY A 256 8.06 -2.41 16.70
CA GLY A 256 8.92 -2.72 15.58
C GLY A 256 10.40 -2.55 15.91
N ALA A 257 11.19 -3.45 15.43
CA ALA A 257 12.61 -3.56 15.78
C ALA A 257 13.40 -2.30 15.44
N MET A 258 12.89 -1.46 14.52
CA MET A 258 13.56 -0.24 14.11
C MET A 258 12.59 0.92 13.88
N ALA A 259 13.06 2.13 14.13
CA ALA A 259 12.42 3.35 13.69
C ALA A 259 12.77 3.59 12.22
N GLY A 260 11.76 3.63 11.36
CA GLY A 260 11.89 4.16 10.03
C GLY A 260 12.03 5.69 10.12
N ARG A 261 13.21 6.22 9.84
CA ARG A 261 13.41 7.67 9.74
C ARG A 261 12.79 8.16 8.44
N LEU A 262 11.76 8.96 8.55
CA LEU A 262 11.12 9.61 7.43
C LEU A 262 11.82 10.93 7.12
N GLU A 263 12.11 11.13 5.84
CA GLU A 263 12.58 12.40 5.29
C GLU A 263 11.55 12.90 4.30
N THR A 264 11.37 14.22 4.20
CA THR A 264 10.49 14.81 3.18
C THR A 264 11.07 14.47 1.81
N PHE A 265 10.23 13.85 0.98
CA PHE A 265 10.58 13.53 -0.39
C PHE A 265 10.10 14.62 -1.35
N ARG A 266 8.83 15.03 -1.20
CA ARG A 266 8.21 16.06 -2.04
C ARG A 266 7.01 16.70 -1.35
N GLU A 267 6.94 18.03 -1.34
CA GLU A 267 5.68 18.74 -1.13
C GLU A 267 4.82 18.74 -2.40
N MET A 268 3.54 18.45 -2.27
CA MET A 268 2.61 18.32 -3.39
C MET A 268 1.96 19.66 -3.76
N LEU A 269 2.78 20.66 -4.07
CA LEU A 269 2.34 22.03 -4.41
C LEU A 269 1.57 22.13 -5.74
N ASP A 270 1.64 21.07 -6.55
CA ASP A 270 0.88 20.97 -7.80
C ASP A 270 -0.59 20.64 -7.58
N PHE A 271 -0.95 20.12 -6.39
CA PHE A 271 -2.31 19.76 -6.07
C PHE A 271 -3.18 21.00 -5.93
N ARG A 272 -4.42 20.88 -6.39
CA ARG A 272 -5.42 21.90 -6.10
C ARG A 272 -5.82 21.76 -4.64
N ARG A 273 -5.96 22.90 -3.99
CA ARG A 273 -6.31 22.97 -2.56
C ARG A 273 -7.68 22.34 -2.27
N ALA A 274 -7.87 22.01 -1.00
CA ALA A 274 -9.02 21.27 -0.49
C ALA A 274 -9.14 19.86 -1.12
N GLY A 275 -8.00 19.21 -1.27
CA GLY A 275 -7.86 17.83 -1.69
C GLY A 275 -7.43 16.93 -0.54
N GLU A 276 -7.29 15.68 -0.85
CA GLU A 276 -6.79 14.62 0.01
C GLU A 276 -5.90 13.73 -0.86
N ILE A 277 -4.63 13.64 -0.50
CA ILE A 277 -3.71 12.69 -1.15
C ILE A 277 -4.09 11.28 -0.77
N GLU A 278 -3.91 10.35 -1.70
CA GLU A 278 -4.26 8.95 -1.51
C GLU A 278 -3.08 8.05 -1.92
N GLY A 279 -3.36 6.87 -2.49
CA GLY A 279 -2.33 5.94 -2.91
C GLY A 279 -1.37 6.48 -3.96
N LEU A 280 -0.22 5.83 -4.06
CA LEU A 280 0.84 6.17 -5.01
C LEU A 280 1.56 4.93 -5.54
N CYS A 281 2.12 5.02 -6.74
CA CYS A 281 3.00 3.99 -7.28
C CYS A 281 4.02 4.55 -8.27
N ILE A 282 4.97 3.72 -8.66
CA ILE A 282 5.90 3.98 -9.78
C ILE A 282 5.49 3.10 -10.96
N ASP A 283 5.35 3.68 -12.14
CA ASP A 283 5.14 2.92 -13.38
C ASP A 283 6.42 2.14 -13.74
N PRO A 284 6.40 0.79 -13.78
CA PRO A 284 7.59 0.00 -14.07
C PRO A 284 8.13 0.16 -15.51
N CYS A 285 7.36 0.81 -16.39
CA CYS A 285 7.78 1.03 -17.78
C CYS A 285 8.53 2.33 -17.98
N THR A 286 8.24 3.35 -17.19
CA THR A 286 8.75 4.72 -17.40
C THR A 286 9.44 5.30 -16.17
N ASP A 287 9.32 4.66 -15.02
CA ASP A 287 9.66 5.18 -13.68
C ASP A 287 8.90 6.48 -13.34
N ASP A 288 7.81 6.79 -14.04
CA ASP A 288 6.95 7.91 -13.68
C ASP A 288 6.29 7.64 -12.31
N LEU A 289 6.27 8.67 -11.47
CA LEU A 289 5.55 8.63 -10.18
C LEU A 289 4.08 8.99 -10.43
N LEU A 290 3.18 8.13 -9.98
CA LEU A 290 1.74 8.35 -10.03
C LEU A 290 1.23 8.56 -8.61
N VAL A 291 0.45 9.62 -8.41
CA VAL A 291 -0.14 9.94 -7.10
C VAL A 291 -1.63 10.26 -7.30
N LEU A 292 -2.47 9.58 -6.55
CA LEU A 292 -3.91 9.85 -6.54
C LEU A 292 -4.20 11.01 -5.59
N ASN A 293 -5.04 11.96 -6.04
CA ASN A 293 -5.54 13.05 -5.24
C ASN A 293 -7.04 13.19 -5.43
N ASN A 294 -7.74 13.34 -4.34
CA ASN A 294 -9.16 13.59 -4.29
C ASN A 294 -9.44 15.04 -3.96
N ARG A 295 -10.52 15.58 -4.51
CA ARG A 295 -11.05 16.88 -4.12
C ARG A 295 -12.54 16.95 -4.43
N GLY A 296 -13.27 17.76 -3.72
CA GLY A 296 -14.71 17.88 -3.98
C GLY A 296 -15.54 18.14 -2.74
N THR A 297 -16.79 17.69 -2.79
CA THR A 297 -17.81 18.04 -1.79
C THR A 297 -17.77 17.18 -0.54
N GLN A 298 -17.14 15.99 -0.58
CA GLN A 298 -17.19 15.01 0.51
C GLN A 298 -15.82 14.73 1.15
N ILE A 299 -14.75 15.08 0.46
CA ILE A 299 -13.41 14.65 0.81
C ILE A 299 -12.91 15.22 2.12
N ILE A 300 -13.36 16.37 2.48
CA ILE A 300 -12.90 17.03 3.68
C ILE A 300 -13.78 16.62 4.87
N LEU A 301 -13.87 15.34 5.20
CA LEU A 301 -14.45 14.78 6.43
C LEU A 301 -15.49 15.67 7.12
N GLY A 302 -16.46 16.19 6.37
CA GLY A 302 -17.45 17.13 6.88
C GLY A 302 -16.96 18.58 7.01
N MET A 303 -15.75 18.90 6.57
CA MET A 303 -15.24 20.28 6.52
C MET A 303 -15.75 21.05 5.29
N SER A 304 -16.97 20.83 4.88
CA SER A 304 -17.71 21.80 4.06
C SER A 304 -17.70 23.24 4.65
N GLN A 305 -17.13 23.40 5.83
CA GLN A 305 -16.99 24.64 6.58
C GLN A 305 -15.55 25.13 6.73
N GLY A 306 -14.56 24.41 6.22
CA GLY A 306 -13.16 24.84 6.26
C GLY A 306 -12.89 26.07 5.38
N PRO A 307 -11.68 26.64 5.46
CA PRO A 307 -11.32 27.83 4.68
C PRO A 307 -11.43 27.64 3.17
N PHE A 308 -11.44 26.41 2.69
CA PHE A 308 -11.58 26.02 1.29
C PHE A 308 -13.01 25.62 0.89
N ALA A 309 -13.96 25.55 1.83
CA ALA A 309 -15.38 25.27 1.55
C ALA A 309 -16.00 26.22 0.51
N LYS A 310 -15.34 27.34 0.24
CA LYS A 310 -15.76 28.36 -0.74
C LYS A 310 -15.29 28.10 -2.17
N GLU A 311 -14.52 27.03 -2.43
CA GLU A 311 -14.03 26.74 -3.80
C GLU A 311 -15.14 26.28 -4.75
N GLY A 312 -16.35 26.07 -4.24
CA GLY A 312 -17.52 25.89 -5.08
C GLY A 312 -17.59 24.55 -5.78
N TYR A 313 -16.99 23.51 -5.20
CA TYR A 313 -17.15 22.15 -5.71
C TYR A 313 -18.60 21.70 -5.67
N THR A 314 -19.06 21.14 -6.78
CA THR A 314 -20.42 20.58 -6.95
C THR A 314 -20.41 19.07 -7.12
N LYS A 315 -19.24 18.46 -7.27
CA LYS A 315 -19.05 17.00 -7.42
C LYS A 315 -17.72 16.59 -6.79
N GLU A 316 -17.56 15.30 -6.58
CA GLU A 316 -16.28 14.66 -6.31
C GLU A 316 -15.44 14.61 -7.58
N ILE A 317 -14.12 14.78 -7.43
CA ILE A 317 -13.15 14.71 -8.52
C ILE A 317 -11.94 13.91 -8.00
N HIS A 318 -11.63 12.84 -8.67
CA HIS A 318 -10.50 11.98 -8.36
C HIS A 318 -9.53 12.00 -9.52
N GLU A 319 -8.27 12.31 -9.25
CA GLU A 319 -7.27 12.58 -10.29
C GLU A 319 -5.96 11.86 -10.00
N ILE A 320 -5.39 11.22 -11.02
CA ILE A 320 -4.02 10.72 -11.00
C ILE A 320 -3.10 11.80 -11.54
N TYR A 321 -2.20 12.27 -10.71
CA TYR A 321 -1.10 13.16 -11.07
C TYR A 321 0.07 12.30 -11.51
N VAL A 322 0.45 12.41 -12.78
CA VAL A 322 1.56 11.67 -13.37
C VAL A 322 2.77 12.58 -13.46
N TYR A 323 3.81 12.22 -12.73
CA TYR A 323 5.07 12.95 -12.70
C TYR A 323 6.14 12.16 -13.43
N GLU A 324 6.67 12.74 -14.53
CA GLU A 324 7.79 12.12 -15.22
C GLU A 324 9.08 12.21 -14.40
N LYS A 325 9.81 11.11 -14.33
CA LYS A 325 11.14 11.05 -13.74
C LYS A 325 12.13 11.85 -14.57
N ILE A 326 12.86 12.77 -13.93
CA ILE A 326 13.90 13.58 -14.58
C ILE A 326 15.28 13.01 -14.21
N LYS A 327 15.47 12.60 -12.97
CA LYS A 327 16.69 11.99 -12.43
C LYS A 327 16.36 10.86 -11.48
#